data_c955c6ea3791cfc490e7321831f0bc0a
#
_entry.id   c955c6ea3791cfc490e7321831f0bc0a
#
_cell.length_a   1.000
_cell.length_b   1.000
_cell.length_c   1.000
_cell.angle_alpha   90.00
_cell.angle_beta   90.00
_cell.angle_gamma   90.00
#
_symmetry.space_group_name_H-M   'P 1'
#
loop_
_entity.id
_entity.type
_entity.pdbx_description
1 polymer ?
#
loop_
_entity_poly.entity_id
_entity_poly.type
_entity_poly.pdbx_seq_one_letter_code
_entity_poly.pdbx_strand_id
1 'polypeptide(L)'
;MSNAMSRRSFVTATAGVAAAGLAAAGLSAEPAQAKVIAESNSVWDLEEVGEPTETLTCDIAICGAGGAGMSCACQAKQLGLEPIVLEKFSFTGGSFVGVEGSFGVQTHWTEEAGETQTVAEAINNCMDYHHWVPNHDLYKKFFGTTGETVEWLEDLGVEFDHVQQYGDHKAWHIFKRNLDKGPGVSFMESLAKAAENLGVQVELECPAKQLVMEDGKVTGVLAVRADGTVVKVEAPTVVLATGGYANNLDFLYAVSETHNELLAPQGMTGRDADGIKMARAAGADMAEGLGTVMWCGPVMVGSTWAQPDYIASTQPVLWINEKCERFVNEDKWENDFARVGIAQRNQNKTYAVFCKGDLDAWENEGVYGTCFSFVAAGEPMAGFTEAVEALDSVHKADTIEELAEAVELDPEALKAVVDQYNGYCTAGEDPDFNKAPEKMHAIEEGPFYIAEIADGYYCTVGGTKIDTDCEVINTEGEVIPGLYATGCDAGGLYGDAYDVNKAPGSQSSWACNSGRFAAQAAAKYLGK
;
A
#
# COMPACT_ATOMS: atom_id res chain seq x y z
N MET A 1 -18.49 14.03 -32.13
CA MET A 1 -19.55 13.51 -31.23
C MET A 1 -18.84 12.59 -30.25
N SER A 2 -18.46 13.13 -29.10
CA SER A 2 -17.77 12.39 -28.05
C SER A 2 -18.81 11.56 -27.29
N ASN A 3 -18.72 10.23 -27.39
CA ASN A 3 -19.43 9.34 -26.49
C ASN A 3 -18.72 9.39 -25.12
N ALA A 4 -19.23 10.22 -24.22
CA ALA A 4 -18.89 10.10 -22.81
C ALA A 4 -19.49 8.79 -22.31
N MET A 5 -18.64 7.81 -21.95
CA MET A 5 -19.07 6.62 -21.23
C MET A 5 -19.70 7.05 -19.90
N SER A 6 -20.85 6.49 -19.56
CA SER A 6 -21.51 6.79 -18.30
C SER A 6 -20.64 6.25 -17.15
N ARG A 7 -20.50 7.04 -16.07
CA ARG A 7 -19.76 6.68 -14.85
C ARG A 7 -20.19 5.35 -14.22
N ARG A 8 -21.42 4.89 -14.49
CA ARG A 8 -21.92 3.55 -14.10
C ARG A 8 -21.09 2.40 -14.70
N SER A 9 -20.57 2.55 -15.90
CA SER A 9 -19.74 1.51 -16.54
C SER A 9 -18.34 1.42 -15.92
N PHE A 10 -17.84 2.51 -15.32
CA PHE A 10 -16.53 2.55 -14.68
C PHE A 10 -16.53 1.80 -13.34
N VAL A 11 -17.53 2.05 -12.50
CA VAL A 11 -17.66 1.36 -11.19
C VAL A 11 -17.83 -0.14 -11.35
N THR A 12 -18.56 -0.59 -12.39
CA THR A 12 -18.78 -2.03 -12.65
C THR A 12 -17.55 -2.71 -13.27
N ALA A 13 -16.69 -1.99 -14.00
CA ALA A 13 -15.52 -2.60 -14.65
C ALA A 13 -14.36 -2.80 -13.66
N THR A 14 -14.13 -1.88 -12.73
CA THR A 14 -13.14 -2.05 -11.64
C THR A 14 -13.54 -3.14 -10.66
N ALA A 15 -14.85 -3.31 -10.38
CA ALA A 15 -15.36 -4.40 -9.56
C ALA A 15 -15.13 -5.79 -10.20
N GLY A 16 -15.13 -5.88 -11.53
CA GLY A 16 -14.98 -7.16 -12.24
C GLY A 16 -13.59 -7.79 -12.10
N VAL A 17 -12.53 -6.99 -11.98
CA VAL A 17 -11.15 -7.51 -11.83
C VAL A 17 -10.79 -7.71 -10.36
N ALA A 18 -11.24 -6.82 -9.46
CA ALA A 18 -11.06 -7.00 -8.02
C ALA A 18 -11.94 -8.14 -7.47
N ALA A 19 -13.18 -8.30 -7.97
CA ALA A 19 -14.10 -9.35 -7.51
C ALA A 19 -13.67 -10.77 -7.93
N ALA A 20 -12.93 -10.95 -9.02
CA ALA A 20 -12.42 -12.28 -9.40
C ALA A 20 -11.31 -12.78 -8.44
N GLY A 21 -10.59 -11.86 -7.78
CA GLY A 21 -9.60 -12.20 -6.75
C GLY A 21 -10.20 -12.28 -5.34
N LEU A 22 -11.30 -11.57 -5.06
CA LEU A 22 -11.92 -11.48 -3.75
C LEU A 22 -13.03 -12.53 -3.51
N ALA A 23 -13.66 -13.06 -4.58
CA ALA A 23 -14.73 -14.06 -4.46
C ALA A 23 -14.25 -15.44 -3.96
N ALA A 24 -12.94 -15.68 -3.83
CA ALA A 24 -12.39 -16.92 -3.31
C ALA A 24 -12.08 -16.89 -1.80
N ALA A 25 -12.22 -15.75 -1.15
CA ALA A 25 -12.00 -15.63 0.28
C ALA A 25 -13.30 -15.17 0.97
N GLY A 26 -14.11 -16.13 1.39
CA GLY A 26 -15.17 -15.89 2.36
C GLY A 26 -14.54 -15.50 3.71
N LEU A 27 -14.22 -14.24 3.89
CA LEU A 27 -13.80 -13.68 5.16
C LEU A 27 -15.05 -13.28 5.97
N SER A 28 -15.58 -14.24 6.71
CA SER A 28 -16.19 -13.88 7.99
C SER A 28 -15.02 -13.46 8.89
N ALA A 29 -14.78 -12.15 9.05
CA ALA A 29 -13.87 -11.66 10.05
C ALA A 29 -14.49 -11.98 11.41
N GLU A 30 -14.01 -13.05 12.06
CA GLU A 30 -14.19 -13.16 13.51
C GLU A 30 -13.38 -11.99 14.13
N PRO A 31 -13.94 -11.26 15.11
CA PRO A 31 -13.20 -10.21 15.80
C PRO A 31 -11.92 -10.81 16.37
N ALA A 32 -10.78 -10.32 15.91
CA ALA A 32 -9.49 -10.72 16.42
C ALA A 32 -9.40 -10.26 17.88
N GLN A 33 -9.64 -11.18 18.81
CA GLN A 33 -9.33 -10.93 20.21
C GLN A 33 -7.85 -10.58 20.29
N ALA A 34 -7.53 -9.47 20.94
CA ALA A 34 -6.16 -9.07 21.24
C ALA A 34 -5.44 -10.22 21.95
N LYS A 35 -4.77 -11.07 21.20
CA LYS A 35 -3.86 -12.05 21.75
C LYS A 35 -2.63 -11.28 22.18
N VAL A 36 -2.37 -11.27 23.49
CA VAL A 36 -1.01 -11.10 23.99
C VAL A 36 -0.19 -12.19 23.30
N ILE A 37 0.45 -11.82 22.18
CA ILE A 37 1.34 -12.72 21.47
C ILE A 37 2.56 -12.82 22.36
N ALA A 38 2.60 -13.90 23.17
CA ALA A 38 3.84 -14.32 23.81
C ALA A 38 4.92 -14.38 22.71
N GLU A 39 6.16 -14.04 23.05
CA GLU A 39 7.36 -14.11 22.20
C GLU A 39 7.50 -15.49 21.54
N SER A 40 6.62 -15.84 20.60
CA SER A 40 6.74 -17.06 19.82
C SER A 40 7.54 -16.74 18.57
N ASN A 41 8.68 -17.38 18.39
CA ASN A 41 9.45 -17.36 17.15
C ASN A 41 8.61 -17.86 15.96
N SER A 42 7.41 -18.40 16.19
CA SER A 42 6.56 -19.06 15.19
C SER A 42 6.11 -18.17 14.02
N VAL A 43 5.97 -16.85 14.21
CA VAL A 43 5.61 -15.94 13.10
C VAL A 43 6.72 -15.82 12.05
N TRP A 44 7.95 -16.19 12.40
CA TRP A 44 9.12 -16.17 11.52
C TRP A 44 9.42 -17.51 10.88
N ASP A 45 8.75 -18.59 11.31
CA ASP A 45 9.01 -19.92 10.81
C ASP A 45 8.68 -20.01 9.31
N LEU A 46 9.55 -20.70 8.58
CA LEU A 46 9.34 -21.06 7.18
C LEU A 46 8.61 -22.41 7.12
N GLU A 47 7.81 -22.58 6.06
CA GLU A 47 7.24 -23.88 5.75
C GLU A 47 8.36 -24.87 5.39
N GLU A 48 8.24 -26.12 5.88
CA GLU A 48 9.15 -27.18 5.46
C GLU A 48 8.90 -27.53 3.99
N VAL A 49 9.98 -27.54 3.21
CA VAL A 49 9.96 -27.91 1.79
C VAL A 49 10.64 -29.25 1.62
N GLY A 50 10.00 -30.15 0.86
CA GLY A 50 10.56 -31.47 0.53
C GLY A 50 11.79 -31.37 -0.37
N GLU A 51 12.39 -32.53 -0.68
CA GLU A 51 13.53 -32.60 -1.60
C GLU A 51 13.11 -32.15 -3.02
N PRO A 52 13.94 -31.38 -3.71
CA PRO A 52 13.63 -30.94 -5.07
C PRO A 52 13.63 -32.11 -6.05
N THR A 53 12.63 -32.15 -6.92
CA THR A 53 12.48 -33.13 -7.99
C THR A 53 12.78 -32.57 -9.37
N GLU A 54 12.91 -31.23 -9.46
CA GLU A 54 13.27 -30.49 -10.67
C GLU A 54 14.29 -29.41 -10.34
N THR A 55 15.19 -29.13 -11.28
CA THR A 55 16.19 -28.08 -11.16
C THR A 55 16.16 -27.18 -12.39
N LEU A 56 16.05 -25.87 -12.14
CA LEU A 56 16.23 -24.81 -13.13
C LEU A 56 17.53 -24.08 -12.82
N THR A 57 18.16 -23.47 -13.82
CA THR A 57 19.41 -22.73 -13.65
C THR A 57 19.31 -21.37 -14.33
N CYS A 58 19.76 -20.31 -13.66
CA CYS A 58 19.75 -18.95 -14.18
C CYS A 58 20.87 -18.10 -13.56
N ASP A 59 21.07 -16.88 -14.05
CA ASP A 59 21.99 -15.90 -13.45
C ASP A 59 21.38 -15.24 -12.20
N ILE A 60 20.06 -15.02 -12.22
CA ILE A 60 19.33 -14.30 -11.20
C ILE A 60 17.92 -14.89 -11.02
N ALA A 61 17.63 -15.39 -9.82
CA ALA A 61 16.29 -15.83 -9.44
C ALA A 61 15.55 -14.69 -8.74
N ILE A 62 14.33 -14.39 -9.17
CA ILE A 62 13.51 -13.27 -8.67
C ILE A 62 12.26 -13.82 -8.04
N CYS A 63 12.05 -13.58 -6.74
CA CYS A 63 10.93 -14.08 -5.97
C CYS A 63 9.81 -13.03 -5.94
N GLY A 64 8.80 -13.17 -6.81
CA GLY A 64 7.64 -12.30 -6.98
C GLY A 64 7.63 -11.55 -8.32
N ALA A 65 6.48 -11.56 -9.00
CA ALA A 65 6.23 -10.89 -10.29
C ALA A 65 5.39 -9.62 -10.15
N GLY A 66 5.58 -8.87 -9.06
CA GLY A 66 5.04 -7.52 -8.87
C GLY A 66 5.89 -6.45 -9.58
N GLY A 67 5.60 -5.16 -9.33
CA GLY A 67 6.33 -4.04 -9.94
C GLY A 67 7.85 -4.12 -9.75
N ALA A 68 8.32 -4.47 -8.54
CA ALA A 68 9.74 -4.58 -8.25
C ALA A 68 10.40 -5.75 -8.99
N GLY A 69 9.83 -6.95 -8.90
CA GLY A 69 10.41 -8.14 -9.52
C GLY A 69 10.40 -8.07 -11.05
N MET A 70 9.34 -7.56 -11.66
CA MET A 70 9.26 -7.42 -13.12
C MET A 70 10.20 -6.32 -13.64
N SER A 71 10.38 -5.21 -12.88
CA SER A 71 11.38 -4.19 -13.21
C SER A 71 12.80 -4.75 -13.10
N CYS A 72 13.07 -5.56 -12.06
CA CYS A 72 14.34 -6.27 -11.92
C CYS A 72 14.59 -7.19 -13.11
N ALA A 73 13.61 -8.00 -13.52
CA ALA A 73 13.73 -8.93 -14.63
C ALA A 73 14.02 -8.25 -15.98
N CYS A 74 13.29 -7.15 -16.28
CA CYS A 74 13.52 -6.37 -17.49
C CYS A 74 14.92 -5.75 -17.50
N GLN A 75 15.34 -5.14 -16.38
CA GLN A 75 16.68 -4.55 -16.27
C GLN A 75 17.78 -5.63 -16.35
N ALA A 76 17.58 -6.78 -15.72
CA ALA A 76 18.52 -7.91 -15.79
C ALA A 76 18.74 -8.37 -17.24
N LYS A 77 17.67 -8.53 -18.02
CA LYS A 77 17.79 -8.89 -19.45
C LYS A 77 18.53 -7.83 -20.26
N GLN A 78 18.26 -6.54 -20.01
CA GLN A 78 18.98 -5.45 -20.68
C GLN A 78 20.48 -5.44 -20.36
N LEU A 79 20.86 -5.95 -19.18
CA LEU A 79 22.26 -6.10 -18.75
C LEU A 79 22.89 -7.44 -19.17
N GLY A 80 22.18 -8.28 -19.92
CA GLY A 80 22.66 -9.57 -20.40
C GLY A 80 22.67 -10.69 -19.37
N LEU A 81 21.86 -10.56 -18.32
CA LEU A 81 21.56 -11.64 -17.37
C LEU A 81 20.40 -12.51 -17.85
N GLU A 82 20.36 -13.75 -17.39
CA GLU A 82 19.24 -14.68 -17.60
C GLU A 82 18.41 -14.78 -16.32
N PRO A 83 17.27 -14.03 -16.19
CA PRO A 83 16.41 -14.10 -15.04
C PRO A 83 15.39 -15.24 -15.15
N ILE A 84 15.06 -15.84 -13.98
CA ILE A 84 13.82 -16.62 -13.77
C ILE A 84 13.02 -15.92 -12.66
N VAL A 85 11.76 -15.59 -12.96
CA VAL A 85 10.82 -14.99 -12.00
C VAL A 85 9.90 -16.08 -11.48
N LEU A 86 9.76 -16.16 -10.15
CA LEU A 86 8.87 -17.09 -9.44
C LEU A 86 7.68 -16.30 -8.89
N GLU A 87 6.47 -16.67 -9.27
CA GLU A 87 5.24 -16.00 -8.85
C GLU A 87 4.27 -16.98 -8.19
N LYS A 88 3.70 -16.60 -7.05
CA LYS A 88 2.74 -17.47 -6.33
C LYS A 88 1.35 -17.54 -6.95
N PHE A 89 0.95 -16.50 -7.68
CA PHE A 89 -0.34 -16.45 -8.37
C PHE A 89 -0.24 -16.95 -9.80
N SER A 90 -1.42 -17.15 -10.42
CA SER A 90 -1.55 -17.49 -11.85
C SER A 90 -1.41 -16.29 -12.80
N PHE A 91 -1.04 -15.12 -12.28
CA PHE A 91 -0.87 -13.86 -13.02
C PHE A 91 0.22 -12.98 -12.39
N THR A 92 0.77 -12.07 -13.16
CA THR A 92 1.75 -11.08 -12.72
C THR A 92 1.05 -9.79 -12.25
N GLY A 93 1.67 -9.05 -11.31
CA GLY A 93 1.19 -7.72 -10.93
C GLY A 93 1.26 -7.42 -9.43
N GLY A 94 0.90 -8.38 -8.57
CA GLY A 94 0.90 -8.17 -7.11
C GLY A 94 0.11 -6.92 -6.72
N SER A 95 0.54 -6.23 -5.66
CA SER A 95 -0.12 -4.99 -5.20
C SER A 95 -0.05 -3.83 -6.20
N PHE A 96 0.83 -3.92 -7.18
CA PHE A 96 1.00 -2.84 -8.17
C PHE A 96 -0.23 -2.65 -9.06
N VAL A 97 -1.11 -3.65 -9.20
CA VAL A 97 -2.37 -3.51 -9.95
C VAL A 97 -3.33 -2.46 -9.37
N GLY A 98 -3.20 -2.13 -8.08
CA GLY A 98 -3.97 -1.08 -7.40
C GLY A 98 -3.31 0.30 -7.41
N VAL A 99 -2.12 0.45 -8.00
CA VAL A 99 -1.38 1.71 -8.00
C VAL A 99 -1.87 2.63 -9.10
N GLU A 100 -1.99 3.92 -8.82
CA GLU A 100 -2.48 4.92 -9.79
C GLU A 100 -1.36 5.64 -10.55
N GLY A 101 -0.18 5.76 -9.95
CA GLY A 101 0.94 6.48 -10.54
C GLY A 101 2.24 6.30 -9.78
N SER A 102 3.30 6.94 -10.26
CA SER A 102 4.66 6.84 -9.73
C SER A 102 5.24 8.24 -9.46
N PHE A 103 6.03 8.35 -8.40
CA PHE A 103 6.78 9.57 -8.11
C PHE A 103 7.97 9.74 -9.07
N GLY A 104 8.19 10.96 -9.54
CA GLY A 104 9.36 11.31 -10.33
C GLY A 104 9.72 12.79 -10.21
N VAL A 105 11.01 13.10 -10.14
CA VAL A 105 11.55 14.46 -10.02
C VAL A 105 12.35 14.78 -11.28
N GLN A 106 12.19 16.02 -11.80
CA GLN A 106 12.94 16.51 -12.95
C GLN A 106 12.76 15.63 -14.20
N THR A 107 11.53 15.20 -14.47
CA THR A 107 11.13 14.52 -15.70
C THR A 107 10.65 15.53 -16.73
N HIS A 108 10.60 15.14 -18.01
CA HIS A 108 9.97 15.99 -19.03
C HIS A 108 8.50 16.31 -18.69
N TRP A 109 7.77 15.39 -18.05
CA TRP A 109 6.41 15.60 -17.58
C TRP A 109 6.30 16.70 -16.51
N THR A 110 7.21 16.70 -15.53
CA THR A 110 7.23 17.72 -14.46
C THR A 110 7.64 19.08 -15.03
N GLU A 111 8.58 19.14 -15.97
CA GLU A 111 9.00 20.36 -16.66
C GLU A 111 7.84 20.96 -17.47
N GLU A 112 7.12 20.16 -18.24
CA GLU A 112 5.94 20.58 -19.00
C GLU A 112 4.80 21.08 -18.10
N ALA A 113 4.65 20.48 -16.91
CA ALA A 113 3.67 20.91 -15.90
C ALA A 113 4.10 22.17 -15.12
N GLY A 114 5.30 22.71 -15.39
CA GLY A 114 5.87 23.89 -14.73
C GLY A 114 6.33 23.63 -13.29
N GLU A 115 6.60 22.37 -12.93
CA GLU A 115 7.16 22.02 -11.62
C GLU A 115 8.66 22.31 -11.61
N THR A 116 9.14 22.83 -10.48
CA THR A 116 10.54 23.26 -10.32
C THR A 116 11.26 22.54 -9.19
N GLN A 117 10.61 21.58 -8.54
CA GLN A 117 11.21 20.83 -7.43
C GLN A 117 12.50 20.13 -7.89
N THR A 118 13.58 20.42 -7.20
CA THR A 118 14.86 19.75 -7.42
C THR A 118 14.95 18.44 -6.62
N VAL A 119 15.84 17.53 -7.02
CA VAL A 119 16.15 16.30 -6.28
C VAL A 119 16.55 16.61 -4.83
N ALA A 120 17.37 17.65 -4.62
CA ALA A 120 17.81 18.04 -3.27
C ALA A 120 16.65 18.53 -2.39
N GLU A 121 15.72 19.29 -2.94
CA GLU A 121 14.50 19.73 -2.24
C GLU A 121 13.60 18.55 -1.92
N ALA A 122 13.38 17.63 -2.86
CA ALA A 122 12.58 16.44 -2.62
C ALA A 122 13.17 15.57 -1.49
N ILE A 123 14.49 15.32 -1.51
CA ILE A 123 15.19 14.60 -0.44
C ILE A 123 15.00 15.31 0.90
N ASN A 124 15.27 16.63 0.97
CA ASN A 124 15.17 17.37 2.20
C ASN A 124 13.73 17.35 2.77
N ASN A 125 12.72 17.54 1.91
CA ASN A 125 11.32 17.55 2.31
C ASN A 125 10.87 16.19 2.87
N CYS A 126 11.29 15.08 2.25
CA CYS A 126 10.97 13.74 2.73
C CYS A 126 11.76 13.37 3.99
N MET A 127 13.05 13.69 4.06
CA MET A 127 13.85 13.47 5.26
C MET A 127 13.31 14.27 6.47
N ASP A 128 12.87 15.51 6.26
CA ASP A 128 12.26 16.34 7.29
C ASP A 128 10.89 15.77 7.73
N TYR A 129 10.09 15.31 6.79
CA TYR A 129 8.82 14.62 7.07
C TYR A 129 9.00 13.39 7.95
N HIS A 130 10.06 12.63 7.73
CA HIS A 130 10.42 11.41 8.47
C HIS A 130 11.35 11.64 9.66
N HIS A 131 11.48 12.88 10.11
CA HIS A 131 12.34 13.24 11.27
C HIS A 131 13.80 12.76 11.12
N TRP A 132 14.30 12.67 9.89
CA TRP A 132 15.65 12.24 9.52
C TRP A 132 16.00 10.79 9.91
N VAL A 133 14.99 9.93 10.11
CA VAL A 133 15.16 8.50 10.43
C VAL A 133 15.66 7.67 9.23
N PRO A 134 15.17 7.87 7.98
CA PRO A 134 15.56 7.03 6.84
C PRO A 134 17.04 7.13 6.49
N ASN A 135 17.53 6.14 5.73
CA ASN A 135 18.88 6.13 5.21
C ASN A 135 19.05 7.20 4.12
N HIS A 136 19.77 8.28 4.46
CA HIS A 136 19.98 9.42 3.57
C HIS A 136 20.70 9.05 2.26
N ASP A 137 21.66 8.13 2.27
CA ASP A 137 22.36 7.73 1.04
C ASP A 137 21.46 6.91 0.12
N LEU A 138 20.54 6.12 0.70
CA LEU A 138 19.49 5.43 -0.05
C LEU A 138 18.53 6.44 -0.71
N TYR A 139 18.13 7.49 0.02
CA TYR A 139 17.34 8.60 -0.52
C TYR A 139 18.03 9.29 -1.68
N LYS A 140 19.32 9.63 -1.53
CA LYS A 140 20.10 10.27 -2.61
C LYS A 140 20.11 9.43 -3.89
N LYS A 141 20.33 8.12 -3.77
CA LYS A 141 20.32 7.23 -4.91
C LYS A 141 18.92 7.14 -5.51
N PHE A 142 17.90 6.88 -4.69
CA PHE A 142 16.52 6.72 -5.14
C PHE A 142 15.99 7.97 -5.83
N PHE A 143 15.97 9.12 -5.15
CA PHE A 143 15.43 10.35 -5.72
C PHE A 143 16.23 10.84 -6.92
N GLY A 144 17.56 10.62 -6.91
CA GLY A 144 18.44 10.97 -8.02
C GLY A 144 18.21 10.16 -9.30
N THR A 145 17.50 9.03 -9.21
CA THR A 145 17.23 8.15 -10.37
C THR A 145 15.75 8.06 -10.75
N THR A 146 14.85 8.73 -10.02
CA THR A 146 13.40 8.64 -10.29
C THR A 146 13.04 9.14 -11.69
N GLY A 147 13.64 10.24 -12.14
CA GLY A 147 13.44 10.77 -13.50
C GLY A 147 13.88 9.79 -14.58
N GLU A 148 15.12 9.29 -14.48
CA GLU A 148 15.64 8.25 -15.39
C GLU A 148 14.76 6.99 -15.41
N THR A 149 14.18 6.63 -14.27
CA THR A 149 13.29 5.46 -14.19
C THR A 149 11.95 5.71 -14.89
N VAL A 150 11.41 6.92 -14.86
CA VAL A 150 10.22 7.28 -15.65
C VAL A 150 10.51 7.11 -17.14
N GLU A 151 11.62 7.68 -17.65
CA GLU A 151 12.03 7.54 -19.05
C GLU A 151 12.27 6.07 -19.44
N TRP A 152 12.94 5.30 -18.56
CA TRP A 152 13.16 3.87 -18.77
C TRP A 152 11.85 3.07 -18.85
N LEU A 153 10.84 3.41 -18.06
CA LEU A 153 9.52 2.79 -18.12
C LEU A 153 8.80 3.12 -19.43
N GLU A 154 8.92 4.36 -19.92
CA GLU A 154 8.40 4.76 -21.24
C GLU A 154 9.07 3.98 -22.38
N ASP A 155 10.38 3.79 -22.32
CA ASP A 155 11.13 2.97 -23.29
C ASP A 155 10.67 1.50 -23.28
N LEU A 156 10.16 0.99 -22.17
CA LEU A 156 9.54 -0.33 -22.06
C LEU A 156 8.07 -0.37 -22.50
N GLY A 157 7.50 0.78 -22.90
CA GLY A 157 6.13 0.89 -23.40
C GLY A 157 5.10 1.13 -22.30
N VAL A 158 5.51 1.53 -21.10
CA VAL A 158 4.59 2.07 -20.10
C VAL A 158 4.13 3.46 -20.54
N GLU A 159 2.84 3.71 -20.51
CA GLU A 159 2.27 5.01 -20.86
C GLU A 159 1.82 5.77 -19.62
N PHE A 160 2.21 7.04 -19.53
CA PHE A 160 1.69 7.99 -18.53
C PHE A 160 0.60 8.87 -19.18
N ASP A 161 -0.28 9.43 -18.36
CA ASP A 161 -1.38 10.29 -18.82
C ASP A 161 -1.09 11.77 -18.53
N HIS A 162 -0.72 12.08 -17.30
CA HIS A 162 -0.38 13.43 -16.85
C HIS A 162 0.38 13.39 -15.53
N VAL A 163 0.87 14.54 -15.11
CA VAL A 163 1.41 14.73 -13.75
C VAL A 163 0.37 15.43 -12.89
N GLN A 164 -0.01 14.77 -11.79
CA GLN A 164 -0.98 15.30 -10.84
C GLN A 164 -0.28 15.95 -9.65
N GLN A 165 -0.86 17.04 -9.16
CA GLN A 165 -0.47 17.62 -7.89
C GLN A 165 -1.13 16.81 -6.75
N TYR A 166 -0.31 16.42 -5.77
CA TYR A 166 -0.76 15.94 -4.48
C TYR A 166 0.18 16.52 -3.42
N GLY A 167 -0.38 17.08 -2.35
CA GLY A 167 0.41 17.89 -1.42
C GLY A 167 0.99 19.15 -2.09
N ASP A 168 2.29 19.38 -1.88
CA ASP A 168 2.94 20.63 -2.26
C ASP A 168 3.43 20.66 -3.73
N HIS A 169 3.59 19.49 -4.38
CA HIS A 169 4.29 19.35 -5.65
C HIS A 169 3.52 18.56 -6.71
N LYS A 170 3.79 18.89 -7.99
CA LYS A 170 3.32 18.14 -9.16
C LYS A 170 4.35 17.10 -9.57
N ALA A 171 4.45 16.02 -8.79
CA ALA A 171 5.46 14.99 -9.01
C ALA A 171 4.87 13.58 -9.12
N TRP A 172 3.55 13.45 -9.11
CA TRP A 172 2.83 12.18 -9.23
C TRP A 172 2.45 11.91 -10.69
N HIS A 173 3.20 11.02 -11.35
CA HIS A 173 3.00 10.61 -12.74
C HIS A 173 1.90 9.57 -12.81
N ILE A 174 0.73 9.96 -13.25
CA ILE A 174 -0.45 9.08 -13.35
C ILE A 174 -0.28 8.16 -14.55
N PHE A 175 -0.44 6.85 -14.33
CA PHE A 175 -0.41 5.87 -15.41
C PHE A 175 -1.65 6.00 -16.28
N LYS A 176 -1.47 5.85 -17.59
CA LYS A 176 -2.56 5.87 -18.53
C LYS A 176 -3.46 4.65 -18.35
N ARG A 177 -4.76 4.88 -18.28
CA ARG A 177 -5.76 3.83 -18.20
C ARG A 177 -6.08 3.27 -19.58
N ASN A 178 -6.10 1.96 -19.70
CA ASN A 178 -6.83 1.31 -20.80
C ASN A 178 -8.33 1.29 -20.43
N LEU A 179 -9.19 1.46 -21.41
CA LEU A 179 -10.62 1.84 -21.28
C LEU A 179 -11.44 1.12 -20.21
N ASP A 180 -11.08 -0.13 -19.87
CA ASP A 180 -11.85 -0.98 -18.94
C ASP A 180 -11.04 -1.43 -17.71
N LYS A 181 -9.82 -0.91 -17.51
CA LYS A 181 -8.90 -1.38 -16.47
C LYS A 181 -8.35 -0.22 -15.63
N GLY A 182 -7.98 -0.50 -14.39
CA GLY A 182 -7.29 0.48 -13.54
C GLY A 182 -5.89 0.81 -14.08
N PRO A 183 -5.33 1.98 -13.69
CA PRO A 183 -4.03 2.44 -14.19
C PRO A 183 -2.89 1.48 -13.84
N GLY A 184 -2.86 0.91 -12.65
CA GLY A 184 -1.86 -0.07 -12.25
C GLY A 184 -1.94 -1.40 -13.00
N VAL A 185 -3.15 -1.83 -13.39
CA VAL A 185 -3.33 -3.01 -14.27
C VAL A 185 -2.72 -2.72 -15.64
N SER A 186 -2.99 -1.55 -16.22
CA SER A 186 -2.45 -1.14 -17.51
C SER A 186 -0.92 -1.05 -17.50
N PHE A 187 -0.36 -0.50 -16.40
CA PHE A 187 1.08 -0.49 -16.16
C PHE A 187 1.67 -1.90 -16.16
N MET A 188 1.09 -2.81 -15.37
CA MET A 188 1.62 -4.18 -15.24
C MET A 188 1.49 -4.99 -16.53
N GLU A 189 0.44 -4.77 -17.33
CA GLU A 189 0.32 -5.38 -18.67
C GLU A 189 1.42 -4.90 -19.61
N SER A 190 1.74 -3.59 -19.60
CA SER A 190 2.84 -3.05 -20.40
C SER A 190 4.19 -3.62 -19.96
N LEU A 191 4.44 -3.68 -18.66
CA LEU A 191 5.68 -4.22 -18.12
C LEU A 191 5.82 -5.73 -18.35
N ALA A 192 4.74 -6.50 -18.20
CA ALA A 192 4.73 -7.93 -18.51
C ALA A 192 4.97 -8.18 -20.01
N LYS A 193 4.41 -7.33 -20.88
CA LYS A 193 4.67 -7.41 -22.33
C LYS A 193 6.12 -7.08 -22.68
N ALA A 194 6.71 -6.08 -22.02
CA ALA A 194 8.13 -5.79 -22.18
C ALA A 194 9.00 -6.98 -21.75
N ALA A 195 8.71 -7.58 -20.61
CA ALA A 195 9.42 -8.76 -20.11
C ALA A 195 9.31 -9.96 -21.10
N GLU A 196 8.11 -10.21 -21.64
CA GLU A 196 7.90 -11.22 -22.68
C GLU A 196 8.76 -10.95 -23.93
N ASN A 197 8.77 -9.70 -24.42
CA ASN A 197 9.56 -9.30 -25.57
C ASN A 197 11.08 -9.44 -25.33
N LEU A 198 11.54 -9.26 -24.10
CA LEU A 198 12.93 -9.45 -23.68
C LEU A 198 13.27 -10.94 -23.44
N GLY A 199 12.28 -11.83 -23.46
CA GLY A 199 12.47 -13.26 -23.23
C GLY A 199 12.70 -13.62 -21.75
N VAL A 200 12.04 -12.92 -20.84
CA VAL A 200 12.04 -13.25 -19.40
C VAL A 200 11.22 -14.53 -19.18
N GLN A 201 11.81 -15.50 -18.47
CA GLN A 201 11.07 -16.69 -18.01
C GLN A 201 10.31 -16.37 -16.71
N VAL A 202 9.00 -16.61 -16.69
CA VAL A 202 8.14 -16.44 -15.51
C VAL A 202 7.46 -17.76 -15.18
N GLU A 203 7.71 -18.28 -13.98
CA GLU A 203 7.06 -19.49 -13.43
C GLU A 203 5.88 -19.01 -12.55
N LEU A 204 4.68 -19.09 -13.08
CA LEU A 204 3.45 -18.79 -12.34
C LEU A 204 3.03 -19.96 -11.46
N GLU A 205 2.22 -19.72 -10.43
CA GLU A 205 1.77 -20.71 -9.45
C GLU A 205 2.93 -21.51 -8.84
N CYS A 206 4.07 -20.81 -8.65
CA CYS A 206 5.33 -21.38 -8.20
C CYS A 206 5.97 -20.49 -7.11
N PRO A 207 5.35 -20.39 -5.91
CA PRO A 207 5.86 -19.56 -4.81
C PRO A 207 7.25 -20.01 -4.35
N ALA A 208 8.16 -19.05 -4.20
CA ALA A 208 9.43 -19.23 -3.51
C ALA A 208 9.17 -19.51 -2.02
N LYS A 209 9.90 -20.46 -1.42
CA LYS A 209 9.67 -20.92 -0.05
C LYS A 209 10.91 -20.86 0.85
N GLN A 210 12.09 -21.17 0.32
CA GLN A 210 13.33 -21.20 1.10
C GLN A 210 14.52 -20.80 0.23
N LEU A 211 15.46 -20.05 0.80
CA LEU A 211 16.75 -19.79 0.16
C LEU A 211 17.67 -21.01 0.30
N VAL A 212 18.47 -21.26 -0.73
CA VAL A 212 19.56 -22.23 -0.69
C VAL A 212 20.84 -21.47 -0.37
N MET A 213 21.47 -21.81 0.77
CA MET A 213 22.68 -21.16 1.26
C MET A 213 23.84 -22.14 1.28
N GLU A 214 25.01 -21.72 0.77
CA GLU A 214 26.27 -22.49 0.84
C GLU A 214 27.42 -21.54 1.25
N ASP A 215 28.17 -21.92 2.26
CA ASP A 215 29.29 -21.13 2.79
C ASP A 215 28.97 -19.64 3.04
N GLY A 216 27.77 -19.36 3.57
CA GLY A 216 27.30 -18.00 3.87
C GLY A 216 26.87 -17.17 2.66
N LYS A 217 26.76 -17.78 1.48
CA LYS A 217 26.28 -17.15 0.24
C LYS A 217 24.97 -17.76 -0.20
N VAL A 218 24.14 -16.98 -0.87
CA VAL A 218 22.98 -17.54 -1.57
C VAL A 218 23.44 -18.26 -2.85
N THR A 219 22.88 -19.44 -3.11
CA THR A 219 23.16 -20.24 -4.31
C THR A 219 21.89 -20.64 -5.05
N GLY A 220 20.74 -20.20 -4.57
CA GLY A 220 19.46 -20.47 -5.21
C GLY A 220 18.28 -20.32 -4.28
N VAL A 221 17.13 -20.83 -4.74
CA VAL A 221 15.87 -20.80 -4.00
C VAL A 221 15.07 -22.08 -4.28
N LEU A 222 14.37 -22.59 -3.28
CA LEU A 222 13.37 -23.66 -3.42
C LEU A 222 11.99 -23.04 -3.59
N ALA A 223 11.25 -23.54 -4.56
CA ALA A 223 9.88 -23.16 -4.85
C ALA A 223 8.98 -24.40 -4.94
N VAL A 224 7.68 -24.24 -4.77
CA VAL A 224 6.73 -25.35 -4.84
C VAL A 224 5.62 -24.99 -5.81
N ARG A 225 5.48 -25.72 -6.90
CA ARG A 225 4.38 -25.52 -7.86
C ARG A 225 3.03 -25.97 -7.30
N ALA A 226 1.95 -25.52 -7.90
CA ALA A 226 0.59 -25.87 -7.50
C ALA A 226 0.30 -27.39 -7.50
N ASP A 227 1.00 -28.18 -8.30
CA ASP A 227 0.91 -29.63 -8.32
C ASP A 227 1.74 -30.34 -7.22
N GLY A 228 2.44 -29.57 -6.39
CA GLY A 228 3.31 -30.06 -5.32
C GLY A 228 4.75 -30.37 -5.76
N THR A 229 5.12 -30.14 -7.03
CA THR A 229 6.49 -30.31 -7.50
C THR A 229 7.41 -29.32 -6.80
N VAL A 230 8.44 -29.84 -6.14
CA VAL A 230 9.50 -29.00 -5.54
C VAL A 230 10.56 -28.71 -6.60
N VAL A 231 10.74 -27.42 -6.86
CA VAL A 231 11.70 -26.91 -7.87
C VAL A 231 12.85 -26.22 -7.14
N LYS A 232 14.08 -26.61 -7.42
CA LYS A 232 15.28 -25.88 -7.05
C LYS A 232 15.66 -24.94 -8.21
N VAL A 233 15.72 -23.64 -7.98
CA VAL A 233 16.31 -22.70 -8.93
C VAL A 233 17.74 -22.43 -8.48
N GLU A 234 18.71 -22.96 -9.19
CA GLU A 234 20.14 -22.68 -8.96
C GLU A 234 20.49 -21.34 -9.59
N ALA A 235 20.89 -20.39 -8.76
CA ALA A 235 21.22 -19.04 -9.17
C ALA A 235 22.26 -18.44 -8.21
N PRO A 236 23.36 -17.85 -8.72
CA PRO A 236 24.34 -17.16 -7.90
C PRO A 236 23.81 -15.87 -7.28
N THR A 237 22.66 -15.38 -7.72
CA THR A 237 21.99 -14.20 -7.19
C THR A 237 20.49 -14.43 -7.05
N VAL A 238 19.92 -13.98 -5.92
CA VAL A 238 18.47 -14.08 -5.63
C VAL A 238 17.95 -12.73 -5.16
N VAL A 239 16.80 -12.31 -5.72
CA VAL A 239 16.12 -11.07 -5.39
C VAL A 239 14.78 -11.37 -4.72
N LEU A 240 14.59 -10.86 -3.52
CA LEU A 240 13.32 -10.91 -2.79
C LEU A 240 12.46 -9.72 -3.20
N ALA A 241 11.30 -9.99 -3.79
CA ALA A 241 10.32 -9.03 -4.31
C ALA A 241 8.88 -9.48 -4.03
N THR A 242 8.66 -10.16 -2.87
CA THR A 242 7.42 -10.87 -2.53
C THR A 242 6.30 -9.96 -2.04
N GLY A 243 6.57 -8.67 -1.83
CA GLY A 243 5.56 -7.65 -1.54
C GLY A 243 5.30 -7.39 -0.05
N GLY A 244 6.19 -7.82 0.85
CA GLY A 244 6.11 -7.55 2.28
C GLY A 244 5.11 -8.44 3.02
N TYR A 245 4.49 -7.90 4.10
CA TYR A 245 3.71 -8.70 5.07
C TYR A 245 2.29 -8.15 5.34
N ALA A 246 1.75 -7.33 4.47
CA ALA A 246 0.49 -6.61 4.71
C ALA A 246 -0.75 -7.50 4.92
N ASN A 247 -0.75 -8.77 4.48
CA ASN A 247 -1.87 -9.69 4.68
C ASN A 247 -1.60 -10.74 5.78
N ASN A 248 -0.40 -10.78 6.33
CA ASN A 248 -0.10 -11.64 7.47
C ASN A 248 -0.33 -10.86 8.77
N LEU A 249 -1.58 -10.86 9.25
CA LEU A 249 -1.97 -10.07 10.43
C LEU A 249 -1.24 -10.53 11.69
N ASP A 250 -1.01 -11.83 11.87
CA ASP A 250 -0.27 -12.37 13.03
C ASP A 250 1.17 -11.82 13.03
N PHE A 251 1.81 -11.78 11.86
CA PHE A 251 3.13 -11.18 11.70
C PHE A 251 3.10 -9.68 11.98
N LEU A 252 2.14 -8.97 11.40
CA LEU A 252 2.01 -7.51 11.59
C LEU A 252 1.77 -7.15 13.05
N TYR A 253 0.87 -7.84 13.77
CA TYR A 253 0.67 -7.63 15.20
C TYR A 253 1.91 -7.94 16.03
N ALA A 254 2.74 -8.91 15.61
CA ALA A 254 3.98 -9.25 16.32
C ALA A 254 5.09 -8.21 16.16
N VAL A 255 5.08 -7.41 15.08
CA VAL A 255 6.17 -6.47 14.76
C VAL A 255 5.73 -4.99 14.71
N SER A 256 4.43 -4.70 14.76
CA SER A 256 3.86 -3.35 14.73
C SER A 256 3.53 -2.84 16.13
N GLU A 257 3.53 -1.53 16.29
CA GLU A 257 3.11 -0.83 17.51
C GLU A 257 1.64 -0.38 17.48
N THR A 258 0.81 -0.98 16.60
CA THR A 258 -0.63 -0.61 16.56
C THR A 258 -1.34 -1.00 17.84
N HIS A 259 -2.26 -0.14 18.29
CA HIS A 259 -3.13 -0.37 19.45
C HIS A 259 -4.57 -0.64 19.05
N ASN A 260 -4.97 -0.35 17.80
CA ASN A 260 -6.31 -0.63 17.32
C ASN A 260 -6.53 -2.15 17.23
N GLU A 261 -7.68 -2.61 17.70
CA GLU A 261 -8.08 -4.02 17.65
C GLU A 261 -8.36 -4.51 16.22
N LEU A 262 -8.61 -3.57 15.29
CA LEU A 262 -9.00 -3.86 13.91
C LEU A 262 -7.94 -3.35 12.93
N LEU A 263 -7.43 -4.24 12.10
CA LEU A 263 -6.55 -3.92 10.99
C LEU A 263 -7.23 -4.26 9.66
N ALA A 264 -7.16 -3.34 8.69
CA ALA A 264 -7.82 -3.49 7.40
C ALA A 264 -6.82 -3.34 6.23
N PRO A 265 -6.14 -4.43 5.81
CA PRO A 265 -5.30 -4.40 4.62
C PRO A 265 -6.13 -4.12 3.37
N GLN A 266 -5.75 -3.08 2.63
CA GLN A 266 -6.38 -2.71 1.38
C GLN A 266 -5.60 -3.26 0.18
N GLY A 267 -6.29 -3.55 -0.92
CA GLY A 267 -5.68 -4.03 -2.16
C GLY A 267 -5.49 -5.56 -2.23
N MET A 268 -4.46 -6.00 -2.95
CA MET A 268 -4.23 -7.43 -3.25
C MET A 268 -3.87 -8.25 -2.02
N THR A 269 -4.30 -9.50 -2.01
CA THR A 269 -3.93 -10.51 -1.00
C THR A 269 -2.55 -11.14 -1.29
N GLY A 270 -2.08 -12.01 -0.39
CA GLY A 270 -0.88 -12.83 -0.60
C GLY A 270 0.45 -12.16 -0.26
N ARG A 271 0.42 -11.06 0.52
CA ARG A 271 1.61 -10.41 1.07
C ARG A 271 1.85 -10.99 2.47
N ASP A 272 2.50 -12.16 2.53
CA ASP A 272 2.50 -13.04 3.71
C ASP A 272 3.84 -13.08 4.44
N ALA A 273 4.72 -12.11 4.20
CA ALA A 273 6.08 -12.01 4.73
C ALA A 273 7.07 -13.06 4.16
N ASP A 274 6.76 -13.69 3.03
CA ASP A 274 7.57 -14.80 2.50
C ASP A 274 9.05 -14.40 2.33
N GLY A 275 9.33 -13.27 1.63
CA GLY A 275 10.70 -12.80 1.39
C GLY A 275 11.41 -12.37 2.67
N ILE A 276 10.73 -11.67 3.57
CA ILE A 276 11.31 -11.19 4.82
C ILE A 276 11.68 -12.36 5.75
N LYS A 277 10.82 -13.38 5.83
CA LYS A 277 11.11 -14.60 6.58
C LYS A 277 12.29 -15.37 5.99
N MET A 278 12.36 -15.48 4.66
CA MET A 278 13.49 -16.10 3.97
C MET A 278 14.80 -15.33 4.22
N ALA A 279 14.76 -13.99 4.15
CA ALA A 279 15.93 -13.15 4.46
C ALA A 279 16.41 -13.36 5.89
N ARG A 280 15.49 -13.33 6.88
CA ARG A 280 15.83 -13.56 8.27
C ARG A 280 16.45 -14.94 8.51
N ALA A 281 15.88 -15.99 7.89
CA ALA A 281 16.41 -17.35 7.99
C ALA A 281 17.84 -17.46 7.40
N ALA A 282 18.19 -16.60 6.43
CA ALA A 282 19.53 -16.47 5.88
C ALA A 282 20.49 -15.60 6.73
N GLY A 283 20.02 -15.07 7.88
CA GLY A 283 20.81 -14.24 8.79
C GLY A 283 20.70 -12.74 8.56
N ALA A 284 19.74 -12.28 7.74
CA ALA A 284 19.53 -10.85 7.50
C ALA A 284 19.10 -10.11 8.78
N ASP A 285 19.59 -8.87 8.91
CA ASP A 285 19.09 -7.88 9.84
C ASP A 285 17.81 -7.22 9.29
N MET A 286 16.96 -6.73 10.17
CA MET A 286 15.76 -5.99 9.82
C MET A 286 16.03 -4.50 9.92
N ALA A 287 15.47 -3.72 9.00
CA ALA A 287 15.59 -2.27 9.04
C ALA A 287 14.81 -1.70 10.24
N GLU A 288 15.26 -0.55 10.73
CA GLU A 288 14.46 0.27 11.63
C GLU A 288 13.11 0.58 10.97
N GLY A 289 12.02 0.51 11.73
CA GLY A 289 10.66 0.66 11.20
C GLY A 289 10.03 -0.63 10.65
N LEU A 290 10.60 -1.82 10.92
CA LEU A 290 9.85 -3.07 10.74
C LEU A 290 8.53 -2.97 11.53
N GLY A 291 7.40 -3.33 10.90
CA GLY A 291 6.06 -3.09 11.47
C GLY A 291 5.42 -1.79 10.99
N THR A 292 6.16 -0.91 10.34
CA THR A 292 5.59 0.28 9.70
C THR A 292 4.88 -0.10 8.41
N VAL A 293 3.68 0.46 8.23
CA VAL A 293 2.87 0.29 7.03
C VAL A 293 2.48 1.65 6.47
N MET A 294 2.03 1.67 5.22
CA MET A 294 1.41 2.84 4.62
C MET A 294 -0.01 2.98 5.16
N TRP A 295 -0.13 3.55 6.36
CA TRP A 295 -1.43 3.83 6.98
C TRP A 295 -2.24 4.76 6.07
N CYS A 296 -3.49 4.39 5.80
CA CYS A 296 -4.39 5.21 4.97
C CYS A 296 -5.54 5.85 5.76
N GLY A 297 -5.56 5.67 7.07
CA GLY A 297 -6.60 6.19 7.94
C GLY A 297 -7.85 5.31 7.96
N PRO A 298 -9.01 5.87 8.33
CA PRO A 298 -10.19 5.08 8.63
C PRO A 298 -10.71 4.32 7.41
N VAL A 299 -11.05 3.06 7.64
CA VAL A 299 -11.76 2.22 6.68
C VAL A 299 -12.93 1.57 7.42
N MET A 300 -14.17 1.81 7.00
CA MET A 300 -15.34 1.13 7.56
C MET A 300 -15.15 -0.38 7.41
N VAL A 301 -15.32 -1.11 8.50
CA VAL A 301 -15.10 -2.57 8.52
C VAL A 301 -16.01 -3.25 7.50
N GLY A 302 -15.41 -4.04 6.60
CA GLY A 302 -16.14 -4.72 5.52
C GLY A 302 -16.28 -3.91 4.23
N SER A 303 -15.84 -2.65 4.19
CA SER A 303 -15.88 -1.84 2.97
C SER A 303 -14.96 -2.37 1.87
N THR A 304 -15.32 -2.10 0.63
CA THR A 304 -14.60 -2.57 -0.55
C THR A 304 -13.87 -1.43 -1.23
N TRP A 305 -12.57 -1.61 -1.48
CA TRP A 305 -11.71 -0.63 -2.16
C TRP A 305 -12.38 0.02 -3.38
N ALA A 306 -12.33 1.35 -3.45
CA ALA A 306 -12.86 2.17 -4.54
C ALA A 306 -14.40 2.14 -4.71
N GLN A 307 -15.15 1.51 -3.79
CA GLN A 307 -16.60 1.52 -3.78
C GLN A 307 -17.14 2.68 -2.92
N PRO A 308 -18.43 3.04 -3.02
CA PRO A 308 -19.00 4.14 -2.24
C PRO A 308 -18.82 4.00 -0.72
N ASP A 309 -18.88 2.79 -0.17
CA ASP A 309 -18.62 2.49 1.24
C ASP A 309 -17.18 2.84 1.67
N TYR A 310 -16.19 2.52 0.84
CA TYR A 310 -14.81 2.94 1.07
C TYR A 310 -14.66 4.46 1.00
N ILE A 311 -15.26 5.09 -0.02
CA ILE A 311 -15.20 6.55 -0.20
C ILE A 311 -15.87 7.26 0.98
N ALA A 312 -16.99 6.74 1.50
CA ALA A 312 -17.63 7.23 2.70
C ALA A 312 -16.73 7.21 3.93
N SER A 313 -15.89 6.16 4.07
CA SER A 313 -14.91 6.04 5.17
C SER A 313 -13.91 7.21 5.22
N THR A 314 -13.59 7.79 4.06
CA THR A 314 -12.58 8.84 3.91
C THR A 314 -13.13 10.25 4.04
N GLN A 315 -14.47 10.39 4.14
CA GLN A 315 -15.07 11.71 4.27
C GLN A 315 -14.81 12.31 5.66
N PRO A 316 -14.56 13.62 5.74
CA PRO A 316 -14.19 14.30 6.98
C PRO A 316 -15.41 14.51 7.91
N VAL A 317 -16.08 13.43 8.29
CA VAL A 317 -17.14 13.42 9.31
C VAL A 317 -16.53 13.44 10.72
N LEU A 318 -17.32 13.26 11.75
CA LEU A 318 -16.85 13.19 13.14
C LEU A 318 -16.23 11.81 13.40
N TRP A 319 -14.91 11.74 13.70
CA TRP A 319 -14.22 10.51 14.10
C TRP A 319 -13.87 10.54 15.59
N ILE A 320 -14.26 9.48 16.28
CA ILE A 320 -14.09 9.33 17.74
C ILE A 320 -13.44 7.99 18.09
N ASN A 321 -12.88 7.91 19.30
CA ASN A 321 -12.41 6.68 19.91
C ASN A 321 -13.49 6.03 20.82
N GLU A 322 -13.15 4.93 21.47
CA GLU A 322 -14.02 4.20 22.40
C GLU A 322 -14.43 4.99 23.65
N LYS A 323 -13.82 6.16 23.89
CA LYS A 323 -14.18 7.09 24.97
C LYS A 323 -15.05 8.25 24.51
N CYS A 324 -15.51 8.21 23.27
CA CYS A 324 -16.22 9.31 22.60
C CYS A 324 -15.37 10.60 22.50
N GLU A 325 -14.04 10.47 22.37
CA GLU A 325 -13.12 11.59 22.21
C GLU A 325 -12.68 11.68 20.74
N ARG A 326 -12.68 12.88 20.16
CA ARG A 326 -12.02 13.13 18.88
C ARG A 326 -10.50 12.95 19.06
N PHE A 327 -9.83 12.40 18.07
CA PHE A 327 -8.40 12.08 18.15
C PHE A 327 -7.55 12.71 17.04
N VAL A 328 -8.17 13.33 16.03
CA VAL A 328 -7.47 13.93 14.89
C VAL A 328 -8.32 15.02 14.24
N ASN A 329 -7.70 15.88 13.45
CA ASN A 329 -8.39 16.74 12.49
C ASN A 329 -8.75 15.90 11.25
N GLU A 330 -10.02 15.64 11.05
CA GLU A 330 -10.55 14.74 10.02
C GLU A 330 -10.32 15.26 8.59
N ASP A 331 -10.17 16.58 8.39
CA ASP A 331 -9.95 17.17 7.06
C ASP A 331 -8.53 16.89 6.52
N LYS A 332 -7.60 16.46 7.40
CA LYS A 332 -6.22 16.18 7.01
C LYS A 332 -6.06 14.95 6.14
N TRP A 333 -7.06 14.06 6.14
CA TRP A 333 -7.01 12.86 5.33
C TRP A 333 -6.78 13.15 3.83
N GLU A 334 -7.45 14.15 3.31
CA GLU A 334 -7.40 14.52 1.88
C GLU A 334 -5.97 14.85 1.40
N ASN A 335 -5.14 15.42 2.28
CA ASN A 335 -3.79 15.87 1.95
C ASN A 335 -2.67 15.03 2.56
N ASP A 336 -2.96 14.28 3.63
CA ASP A 336 -1.95 13.48 4.34
C ASP A 336 -2.62 12.33 5.13
N PHE A 337 -3.17 11.38 4.40
CA PHE A 337 -3.86 10.23 5.00
C PHE A 337 -2.95 9.42 5.93
N ALA A 338 -1.64 9.39 5.67
CA ALA A 338 -0.70 8.60 6.46
C ALA A 338 -0.60 9.11 7.90
N ARG A 339 -0.57 10.44 8.11
CA ARG A 339 -0.59 11.03 9.46
C ARG A 339 -1.90 10.78 10.20
N VAL A 340 -3.01 10.81 9.47
CA VAL A 340 -4.32 10.47 10.04
C VAL A 340 -4.33 9.00 10.50
N GLY A 341 -3.83 8.09 9.68
CA GLY A 341 -3.69 6.68 10.05
C GLY A 341 -2.80 6.46 11.27
N ILE A 342 -1.70 7.23 11.42
CA ILE A 342 -0.85 7.17 12.62
C ILE A 342 -1.63 7.64 13.87
N ALA A 343 -2.44 8.69 13.76
CA ALA A 343 -3.27 9.14 14.87
C ALA A 343 -4.29 8.07 15.26
N GLN A 344 -4.89 7.39 14.28
CA GLN A 344 -5.86 6.32 14.49
C GLN A 344 -5.22 5.09 15.16
N ARG A 345 -4.07 4.60 14.68
CA ARG A 345 -3.38 3.43 15.23
C ARG A 345 -3.06 3.51 16.73
N ASN A 346 -3.03 4.74 17.27
CA ASN A 346 -2.82 4.97 18.71
C ASN A 346 -4.12 4.87 19.54
N GLN A 347 -5.26 4.57 18.90
CA GLN A 347 -6.53 4.30 19.56
C GLN A 347 -6.76 2.79 19.65
N ASN A 348 -7.62 2.33 20.57
CA ASN A 348 -7.99 0.91 20.63
C ASN A 348 -9.13 0.59 19.66
N LYS A 349 -10.22 1.38 19.72
CA LYS A 349 -11.36 1.31 18.80
C LYS A 349 -11.70 2.70 18.31
N THR A 350 -12.14 2.77 17.07
CA THR A 350 -12.51 4.03 16.44
C THR A 350 -13.82 3.92 15.67
N TYR A 351 -14.53 5.04 15.60
CA TYR A 351 -15.85 5.12 14.99
C TYR A 351 -15.97 6.40 14.16
N ALA A 352 -16.75 6.32 13.08
CA ALA A 352 -17.21 7.47 12.31
C ALA A 352 -18.70 7.73 12.62
N VAL A 353 -19.04 8.98 12.96
CA VAL A 353 -20.42 9.40 13.27
C VAL A 353 -20.86 10.42 12.22
N PHE A 354 -22.02 10.17 11.62
CA PHE A 354 -22.59 11.01 10.56
C PHE A 354 -24.12 10.86 10.54
N CYS A 355 -24.80 11.58 9.66
CA CYS A 355 -26.25 11.53 9.56
C CYS A 355 -26.74 11.29 8.11
N LYS A 356 -28.04 11.10 7.95
CA LYS A 356 -28.65 10.94 6.62
C LYS A 356 -28.39 12.13 5.71
N GLY A 357 -28.31 13.34 6.28
CA GLY A 357 -28.00 14.55 5.54
C GLY A 357 -26.63 14.48 4.84
N ASP A 358 -25.63 13.85 5.47
CA ASP A 358 -24.32 13.65 4.87
C ASP A 358 -24.39 12.73 3.65
N LEU A 359 -25.09 11.59 3.78
CA LEU A 359 -25.27 10.65 2.67
C LEU A 359 -26.03 11.30 1.50
N ASP A 360 -27.08 12.06 1.80
CA ASP A 360 -27.86 12.78 0.79
C ASP A 360 -27.04 13.86 0.09
N ALA A 361 -26.22 14.59 0.84
CA ALA A 361 -25.30 15.58 0.29
C ALA A 361 -24.27 14.93 -0.65
N TRP A 362 -23.64 13.83 -0.24
CA TRP A 362 -22.65 13.13 -1.08
C TRP A 362 -23.26 12.58 -2.37
N GLU A 363 -24.51 12.11 -2.33
CA GLU A 363 -25.20 11.58 -3.50
C GLU A 363 -25.69 12.67 -4.47
N ASN A 364 -26.08 13.85 -3.97
CA ASN A 364 -26.80 14.84 -4.77
C ASN A 364 -26.08 16.19 -4.94
N GLU A 365 -25.25 16.59 -3.95
CA GLU A 365 -24.58 17.89 -3.93
C GLU A 365 -23.08 17.76 -4.17
N GLY A 366 -22.44 16.76 -3.57
CA GLY A 366 -21.02 16.42 -3.71
C GLY A 366 -20.39 15.93 -2.42
N VAL A 367 -19.36 15.11 -2.56
CA VAL A 367 -18.55 14.64 -1.41
C VAL A 367 -17.77 15.80 -0.79
N TYR A 368 -17.50 15.72 0.51
CA TYR A 368 -16.84 16.79 1.27
C TYR A 368 -15.32 16.83 1.04
N GLY A 369 -14.70 15.69 0.81
CA GLY A 369 -13.27 15.54 0.55
C GLY A 369 -12.99 14.74 -0.72
N THR A 370 -11.92 15.08 -1.43
CA THR A 370 -11.43 14.31 -2.58
C THR A 370 -10.94 12.93 -2.13
N CYS A 371 -11.42 11.88 -2.77
CA CYS A 371 -10.89 10.54 -2.58
C CYS A 371 -10.12 10.10 -3.82
N PHE A 372 -8.81 10.34 -3.83
CA PHE A 372 -7.89 10.02 -4.93
C PHE A 372 -8.41 10.45 -6.31
N SER A 373 -8.34 9.54 -7.29
CA SER A 373 -8.91 9.74 -8.63
C SER A 373 -10.36 9.22 -8.75
N PHE A 374 -10.98 8.77 -7.64
CA PHE A 374 -12.33 8.18 -7.68
C PHE A 374 -13.43 9.23 -7.74
N VAL A 375 -13.33 10.25 -6.89
CA VAL A 375 -14.26 11.37 -6.84
C VAL A 375 -13.56 12.61 -6.29
N ALA A 376 -13.78 13.77 -6.90
CA ALA A 376 -13.26 15.04 -6.40
C ALA A 376 -14.25 15.69 -5.42
N ALA A 377 -13.73 16.47 -4.46
CA ALA A 377 -14.57 17.27 -3.57
C ALA A 377 -15.57 18.12 -4.35
N GLY A 378 -16.84 18.15 -3.93
CA GLY A 378 -17.93 18.82 -4.62
C GLY A 378 -18.50 18.06 -5.81
N GLU A 379 -18.00 16.87 -6.15
CA GLU A 379 -18.62 16.02 -7.16
C GLU A 379 -19.60 15.02 -6.51
N PRO A 380 -20.86 14.94 -6.97
CA PRO A 380 -21.82 13.97 -6.45
C PRO A 380 -21.55 12.56 -7.01
N MET A 381 -21.75 11.56 -6.16
CA MET A 381 -21.63 10.16 -6.54
C MET A 381 -22.77 9.34 -5.92
N ALA A 382 -23.52 8.63 -6.75
CA ALA A 382 -24.65 7.82 -6.30
C ALA A 382 -24.22 6.53 -5.60
N GLY A 383 -25.05 6.03 -4.69
CA GLY A 383 -24.95 4.70 -4.11
C GLY A 383 -24.34 4.64 -2.71
N PHE A 384 -24.08 5.78 -2.07
CA PHE A 384 -23.56 5.81 -0.70
C PHE A 384 -24.50 5.18 0.30
N THR A 385 -25.78 5.56 0.28
CA THR A 385 -26.77 5.05 1.24
C THR A 385 -26.89 3.53 1.16
N GLU A 386 -27.05 2.96 -0.05
CA GLU A 386 -27.16 1.52 -0.25
C GLU A 386 -25.88 0.78 0.19
N ALA A 387 -24.71 1.29 -0.19
CA ALA A 387 -23.45 0.64 0.11
C ALA A 387 -23.11 0.70 1.62
N VAL A 388 -23.32 1.84 2.26
CA VAL A 388 -23.05 2.05 3.69
C VAL A 388 -24.02 1.24 4.55
N GLU A 389 -25.32 1.24 4.23
CA GLU A 389 -26.32 0.46 4.97
C GLU A 389 -26.20 -1.06 4.76
N ALA A 390 -25.42 -1.50 3.79
CA ALA A 390 -25.13 -2.92 3.57
C ALA A 390 -24.00 -3.48 4.46
N LEU A 391 -23.26 -2.60 5.15
CA LEU A 391 -22.17 -3.03 6.02
C LEU A 391 -22.69 -3.41 7.42
N ASP A 392 -22.30 -4.58 7.89
CA ASP A 392 -22.63 -5.07 9.25
C ASP A 392 -22.00 -4.20 10.36
N SER A 393 -20.94 -3.45 10.04
CA SER A 393 -20.22 -2.55 10.95
C SER A 393 -20.90 -1.17 11.10
N VAL A 394 -21.94 -0.91 10.33
CA VAL A 394 -22.67 0.36 10.35
C VAL A 394 -24.01 0.19 11.05
N HIS A 395 -24.24 0.98 12.07
CA HIS A 395 -25.49 1.01 12.81
C HIS A 395 -26.25 2.31 12.53
N LYS A 396 -27.57 2.22 12.47
CA LYS A 396 -28.50 3.31 12.18
C LYS A 396 -29.54 3.41 13.28
N ALA A 397 -29.80 4.62 13.76
CA ALA A 397 -30.82 4.86 14.77
C ALA A 397 -31.49 6.24 14.60
N ASP A 398 -32.62 6.45 15.30
CA ASP A 398 -33.33 7.72 15.28
C ASP A 398 -32.74 8.74 16.29
N THR A 399 -31.96 8.28 17.27
CA THR A 399 -31.29 9.12 18.28
C THR A 399 -29.80 8.77 18.43
N ILE A 400 -29.00 9.72 18.93
CA ILE A 400 -27.57 9.52 19.21
C ILE A 400 -27.38 8.51 20.35
N GLU A 401 -28.27 8.53 21.34
CA GLU A 401 -28.26 7.62 22.48
C GLU A 401 -28.44 6.15 22.03
N GLU A 402 -29.40 5.90 21.11
CA GLU A 402 -29.60 4.56 20.53
C GLU A 402 -28.40 4.09 19.71
N LEU A 403 -27.69 5.01 19.02
CA LEU A 403 -26.44 4.66 18.33
C LEU A 403 -25.36 4.20 19.32
N ALA A 404 -25.21 4.92 20.44
CA ALA A 404 -24.22 4.57 21.46
C ALA A 404 -24.49 3.16 22.03
N GLU A 405 -25.76 2.85 22.31
CA GLU A 405 -26.16 1.53 22.81
C GLU A 405 -25.84 0.42 21.81
N ALA A 406 -25.98 0.67 20.49
CA ALA A 406 -25.73 -0.30 19.43
C ALA A 406 -24.26 -0.76 19.36
N VAL A 407 -23.31 0.09 19.78
CA VAL A 407 -21.87 -0.17 19.74
C VAL A 407 -21.22 -0.19 21.14
N GLU A 408 -22.04 -0.29 22.20
CA GLU A 408 -21.61 -0.37 23.60
C GLU A 408 -20.80 0.85 24.08
N LEU A 409 -21.06 2.05 23.52
CA LEU A 409 -20.51 3.32 23.99
C LEU A 409 -21.39 3.95 25.08
N ASP A 410 -20.84 4.90 25.83
CA ASP A 410 -21.60 5.69 26.79
C ASP A 410 -22.53 6.69 26.07
N PRO A 411 -23.87 6.59 26.20
CA PRO A 411 -24.81 7.45 25.51
C PRO A 411 -24.68 8.92 25.85
N GLU A 412 -24.38 9.26 27.11
CA GLU A 412 -24.19 10.65 27.53
C GLU A 412 -22.89 11.23 26.94
N ALA A 413 -21.82 10.44 26.86
CA ALA A 413 -20.55 10.85 26.28
C ALA A 413 -20.66 11.04 24.76
N LEU A 414 -21.31 10.10 24.03
CA LEU A 414 -21.51 10.23 22.59
C LEU A 414 -22.35 11.46 22.26
N LYS A 415 -23.45 11.66 22.99
CA LYS A 415 -24.28 12.85 22.80
C LYS A 415 -23.49 14.14 23.06
N ALA A 416 -22.68 14.17 24.11
CA ALA A 416 -21.91 15.36 24.47
C ALA A 416 -20.90 15.75 23.39
N VAL A 417 -20.18 14.78 22.79
CA VAL A 417 -19.20 15.07 21.71
C VAL A 417 -19.91 15.50 20.43
N VAL A 418 -21.06 14.92 20.09
CA VAL A 418 -21.88 15.36 18.94
C VAL A 418 -22.42 16.78 19.14
N ASP A 419 -23.00 17.09 20.33
CA ASP A 419 -23.49 18.43 20.66
C ASP A 419 -22.34 19.47 20.61
N GLN A 420 -21.15 19.12 21.11
CA GLN A 420 -19.97 20.00 21.06
C GLN A 420 -19.54 20.24 19.61
N TYR A 421 -19.45 19.19 18.79
CA TYR A 421 -19.07 19.30 17.38
C TYR A 421 -20.08 20.14 16.59
N ASN A 422 -21.37 19.95 16.80
CA ASN A 422 -22.43 20.76 16.19
C ASN A 422 -22.34 22.24 16.61
N GLY A 423 -21.94 22.48 17.87
CA GLY A 423 -21.65 23.83 18.35
C GLY A 423 -20.50 24.50 17.59
N TYR A 424 -19.42 23.75 17.27
CA TYR A 424 -18.31 24.23 16.44
C TYR A 424 -18.74 24.49 14.99
N CYS A 425 -19.55 23.60 14.40
CA CYS A 425 -20.13 23.83 13.07
C CYS A 425 -20.94 25.13 13.01
N THR A 426 -21.79 25.38 14.02
CA THR A 426 -22.59 26.62 14.12
C THR A 426 -21.72 27.86 14.29
N ALA A 427 -20.64 27.76 15.06
CA ALA A 427 -19.69 28.86 15.28
C ALA A 427 -18.77 29.10 14.06
N GLY A 428 -18.62 28.11 13.18
CA GLY A 428 -17.65 28.14 12.08
C GLY A 428 -16.20 28.10 12.55
N GLU A 429 -15.94 27.51 13.71
CA GLU A 429 -14.62 27.43 14.32
C GLU A 429 -14.47 26.12 15.12
N ASP A 430 -13.41 25.38 14.89
CA ASP A 430 -13.04 24.17 15.63
C ASP A 430 -11.82 24.46 16.53
N PRO A 431 -12.03 24.79 17.81
CA PRO A 431 -10.93 25.13 18.72
C PRO A 431 -10.07 23.93 19.13
N ASP A 432 -10.54 22.69 18.94
CA ASP A 432 -9.84 21.49 19.37
C ASP A 432 -8.80 21.05 18.33
N PHE A 433 -9.16 21.04 17.03
CA PHE A 433 -8.29 20.52 15.97
C PHE A 433 -8.09 21.48 14.79
N ASN A 434 -8.73 22.67 14.81
CA ASN A 434 -8.65 23.65 13.72
C ASN A 434 -9.06 23.05 12.36
N LYS A 435 -10.15 22.25 12.35
CA LYS A 435 -10.77 21.75 11.13
C LYS A 435 -11.32 22.91 10.31
N ALA A 436 -11.11 22.88 9.00
CA ALA A 436 -11.54 23.95 8.12
C ALA A 436 -13.08 24.12 8.15
N PRO A 437 -13.61 25.36 8.28
CA PRO A 437 -15.07 25.58 8.40
C PRO A 437 -15.89 24.96 7.27
N GLU A 438 -15.37 24.97 6.04
CA GLU A 438 -16.02 24.38 4.85
C GLU A 438 -16.04 22.85 4.88
N LYS A 439 -15.30 22.22 5.80
CA LYS A 439 -15.27 20.77 6.02
C LYS A 439 -16.04 20.35 7.28
N MET A 440 -16.67 21.31 7.98
CA MET A 440 -17.47 21.03 9.17
C MET A 440 -18.94 20.94 8.79
N HIS A 441 -19.53 19.76 9.00
CA HIS A 441 -20.94 19.48 8.71
C HIS A 441 -21.62 18.99 9.99
N ALA A 442 -22.72 19.64 10.38
CA ALA A 442 -23.41 19.35 11.62
C ALA A 442 -24.24 18.07 11.52
N ILE A 443 -24.26 17.29 12.59
CA ILE A 443 -25.00 16.04 12.74
C ILE A 443 -26.31 16.35 13.50
N GLU A 444 -27.33 16.89 12.79
CA GLU A 444 -28.51 17.47 13.44
C GLU A 444 -29.80 16.67 13.23
N GLU A 445 -29.99 16.07 12.05
CA GLU A 445 -31.24 15.42 11.68
C GLU A 445 -31.02 13.91 11.41
N GLY A 446 -31.76 13.07 12.13
CA GLY A 446 -31.75 11.61 11.94
C GLY A 446 -32.43 11.17 10.63
N PRO A 447 -32.26 9.90 10.25
CA PRO A 447 -31.52 8.90 11.01
C PRO A 447 -30.05 9.19 11.08
N PHE A 448 -29.45 8.83 12.23
CA PHE A 448 -28.03 8.93 12.51
C PHE A 448 -27.33 7.61 12.23
N TYR A 449 -26.02 7.68 11.99
CA TYR A 449 -25.19 6.51 11.70
C TYR A 449 -23.93 6.55 12.55
N ILE A 450 -23.49 5.37 12.99
CA ILE A 450 -22.17 5.14 13.55
C ILE A 450 -21.57 3.92 12.86
N ALA A 451 -20.35 4.05 12.38
CA ALA A 451 -19.61 2.98 11.72
C ALA A 451 -18.39 2.62 12.54
N GLU A 452 -18.12 1.32 12.77
CA GLU A 452 -16.82 0.87 13.24
C GLU A 452 -15.80 1.08 12.12
N ILE A 453 -14.68 1.74 12.44
CA ILE A 453 -13.60 2.01 11.49
C ILE A 453 -12.31 1.34 11.94
N ALA A 454 -11.69 0.58 11.01
CA ALA A 454 -10.44 -0.10 11.21
C ALA A 454 -9.26 0.78 10.81
N ASP A 455 -8.05 0.44 11.31
CA ASP A 455 -6.79 0.99 10.80
C ASP A 455 -6.55 0.45 9.39
N GLY A 456 -6.85 1.28 8.39
CA GLY A 456 -6.59 0.98 7.00
C GLY A 456 -5.11 1.15 6.64
N TYR A 457 -4.60 0.28 5.76
CA TYR A 457 -3.27 0.42 5.19
C TYR A 457 -3.16 -0.29 3.84
N TYR A 458 -2.25 0.22 2.97
CA TYR A 458 -2.11 -0.30 1.60
C TYR A 458 -1.00 -1.33 1.47
N CYS A 459 0.18 -1.08 2.04
CA CYS A 459 1.33 -1.96 1.96
C CYS A 459 2.24 -1.76 3.18
N THR A 460 3.27 -2.60 3.29
CA THR A 460 4.34 -2.42 4.28
C THR A 460 5.44 -1.54 3.71
N VAL A 461 6.07 -0.72 4.55
CA VAL A 461 7.15 0.20 4.19
C VAL A 461 8.43 -0.04 5.00
N GLY A 462 8.38 -0.92 6.00
CA GLY A 462 9.53 -1.50 6.69
C GLY A 462 9.80 -2.93 6.22
N GLY A 463 11.03 -3.40 6.34
CA GLY A 463 11.40 -4.73 5.86
C GLY A 463 12.84 -5.13 6.18
N THR A 464 13.45 -5.91 5.31
CA THR A 464 14.83 -6.37 5.39
C THR A 464 15.79 -5.18 5.27
N LYS A 465 16.83 -5.17 6.09
CA LYS A 465 17.89 -4.15 6.02
C LYS A 465 18.74 -4.36 4.77
N ILE A 466 18.93 -3.27 4.03
CA ILE A 466 19.68 -3.26 2.77
C ILE A 466 20.68 -2.11 2.75
N ASP A 467 21.65 -2.20 1.87
CA ASP A 467 22.48 -1.08 1.46
C ASP A 467 21.88 -0.30 0.27
N THR A 468 22.62 0.64 -0.29
CA THR A 468 22.17 1.46 -1.43
C THR A 468 22.04 0.68 -2.75
N ASP A 469 22.68 -0.49 -2.86
CA ASP A 469 22.62 -1.39 -4.01
C ASP A 469 21.53 -2.48 -3.85
N CYS A 470 20.68 -2.36 -2.81
CA CYS A 470 19.68 -3.34 -2.41
C CYS A 470 20.27 -4.70 -1.96
N GLU A 471 21.56 -4.75 -1.65
CA GLU A 471 22.20 -5.93 -1.08
C GLU A 471 21.74 -6.11 0.37
N VAL A 472 21.35 -7.33 0.74
CA VAL A 472 20.86 -7.64 2.09
C VAL A 472 22.00 -7.63 3.09
N ILE A 473 21.79 -6.95 4.23
CA ILE A 473 22.74 -6.81 5.32
C ILE A 473 22.41 -7.80 6.44
N ASN A 474 23.42 -8.51 6.94
CA ASN A 474 23.28 -9.43 8.07
C ASN A 474 23.36 -8.70 9.43
N THR A 475 23.16 -9.43 10.53
CA THR A 475 23.18 -8.90 11.90
C THR A 475 24.55 -8.40 12.35
N GLU A 476 25.63 -8.73 11.65
CA GLU A 476 26.99 -8.25 11.87
C GLU A 476 27.28 -6.95 11.08
N GLY A 477 26.34 -6.52 10.24
CA GLY A 477 26.47 -5.33 9.40
C GLY A 477 27.21 -5.58 8.07
N GLU A 478 27.31 -6.84 7.65
CA GLU A 478 27.98 -7.26 6.41
C GLU A 478 26.94 -7.66 5.36
N VAL A 479 27.28 -7.52 4.08
CA VAL A 479 26.44 -7.98 2.97
C VAL A 479 26.35 -9.52 2.96
N ILE A 480 25.16 -10.06 2.76
CA ILE A 480 24.95 -11.49 2.43
C ILE A 480 25.18 -11.65 0.93
N PRO A 481 26.30 -12.28 0.49
CA PRO A 481 26.67 -12.30 -0.92
C PRO A 481 25.61 -12.94 -1.82
N GLY A 482 25.21 -12.21 -2.87
CA GLY A 482 24.25 -12.67 -3.87
C GLY A 482 22.78 -12.53 -3.45
N LEU A 483 22.48 -11.99 -2.26
CA LEU A 483 21.09 -11.80 -1.79
C LEU A 483 20.68 -10.32 -1.83
N TYR A 484 19.52 -10.04 -2.44
CA TYR A 484 18.96 -8.71 -2.62
C TYR A 484 17.51 -8.67 -2.12
N ALA A 485 17.06 -7.50 -1.62
CA ALA A 485 15.65 -7.26 -1.28
C ALA A 485 15.17 -5.95 -1.90
N THR A 486 13.93 -5.94 -2.42
CA THR A 486 13.38 -4.85 -3.22
C THR A 486 11.90 -4.59 -2.88
N GLY A 487 11.40 -3.41 -3.27
CA GLY A 487 10.01 -3.04 -3.01
C GLY A 487 9.66 -3.09 -1.53
N CYS A 488 8.56 -3.75 -1.18
CA CYS A 488 8.09 -3.87 0.21
C CYS A 488 8.85 -4.92 1.04
N ASP A 489 9.73 -5.73 0.45
CA ASP A 489 10.61 -6.63 1.20
C ASP A 489 11.84 -5.90 1.75
N ALA A 490 12.16 -4.73 1.19
CA ALA A 490 13.26 -3.87 1.62
C ALA A 490 12.77 -2.79 2.59
N GLY A 491 13.57 -2.49 3.61
CA GLY A 491 13.34 -1.42 4.57
C GLY A 491 14.39 -0.32 4.50
N GLY A 492 14.21 0.74 5.32
CA GLY A 492 15.17 1.84 5.46
C GLY A 492 14.88 3.07 4.58
N LEU A 493 13.84 3.02 3.73
CA LEU A 493 13.41 4.16 2.92
C LEU A 493 12.42 5.09 3.66
N TYR A 494 11.65 4.58 4.62
CA TYR A 494 10.63 5.34 5.34
C TYR A 494 10.91 5.34 6.83
N GLY A 495 10.42 6.39 7.52
CA GLY A 495 10.42 6.47 8.97
C GLY A 495 9.18 5.78 9.56
N ASP A 496 8.36 6.54 10.26
CA ASP A 496 7.13 6.07 10.93
C ASP A 496 5.86 6.22 10.09
N ALA A 497 5.96 6.81 8.90
CA ALA A 497 4.85 7.08 7.99
C ALA A 497 5.25 6.92 6.52
N TYR A 498 4.27 6.93 5.64
CA TYR A 498 4.46 7.12 4.20
C TYR A 498 4.42 8.61 3.86
N ASP A 499 5.35 9.07 3.05
CA ASP A 499 5.55 10.49 2.71
C ASP A 499 4.65 11.00 1.57
N VAL A 500 3.39 10.56 1.54
CA VAL A 500 2.46 10.84 0.45
C VAL A 500 2.32 12.33 0.12
N ASN A 501 2.35 13.18 1.14
CA ASN A 501 2.25 14.64 0.99
C ASN A 501 3.49 15.25 0.32
N LYS A 502 4.66 14.61 0.41
CA LYS A 502 5.94 15.10 -0.11
C LYS A 502 6.38 14.40 -1.39
N ALA A 503 6.10 13.09 -1.48
CA ALA A 503 6.49 12.26 -2.62
C ALA A 503 5.36 11.27 -2.98
N PRO A 504 4.23 11.76 -3.53
CA PRO A 504 3.09 10.90 -3.90
C PRO A 504 3.52 9.85 -4.92
N GLY A 505 3.24 8.59 -4.65
CA GLY A 505 3.68 7.46 -5.49
C GLY A 505 5.16 7.06 -5.28
N SER A 506 5.81 7.51 -4.19
CA SER A 506 7.20 7.12 -3.88
C SER A 506 7.35 5.61 -3.72
N GLN A 507 6.36 4.89 -3.16
CA GLN A 507 6.44 3.44 -2.99
C GLN A 507 6.40 2.67 -4.31
N SER A 508 5.60 3.08 -5.28
CA SER A 508 5.58 2.48 -6.62
C SER A 508 6.87 2.81 -7.39
N SER A 509 7.34 4.06 -7.28
CA SER A 509 8.64 4.47 -7.81
C SER A 509 9.78 3.68 -7.20
N TRP A 510 9.77 3.49 -5.86
CA TRP A 510 10.74 2.65 -5.15
C TRP A 510 10.72 1.21 -5.63
N ALA A 511 9.54 0.61 -5.83
CA ALA A 511 9.45 -0.74 -6.35
C ALA A 511 10.21 -0.88 -7.69
N CYS A 512 9.97 0.03 -8.64
CA CYS A 512 10.66 0.01 -9.92
C CYS A 512 12.17 0.30 -9.80
N ASN A 513 12.54 1.34 -9.03
CA ASN A 513 13.94 1.71 -8.86
C ASN A 513 14.75 0.64 -8.12
N SER A 514 14.24 0.10 -7.02
CA SER A 514 14.93 -0.96 -6.25
C SER A 514 15.11 -2.23 -7.07
N GLY A 515 14.12 -2.61 -7.90
CA GLY A 515 14.26 -3.72 -8.84
C GLY A 515 15.39 -3.49 -9.83
N ARG A 516 15.52 -2.28 -10.39
CA ARG A 516 16.62 -1.89 -11.28
C ARG A 516 17.96 -1.91 -10.55
N PHE A 517 18.04 -1.39 -9.32
CA PHE A 517 19.26 -1.38 -8.51
C PHE A 517 19.76 -2.79 -8.21
N ALA A 518 18.86 -3.70 -7.79
CA ALA A 518 19.20 -5.09 -7.54
C ALA A 518 19.74 -5.80 -8.81
N ALA A 519 19.13 -5.58 -9.97
CA ALA A 519 19.62 -6.14 -11.24
C ALA A 519 21.01 -5.59 -11.62
N GLN A 520 21.25 -4.28 -11.44
CA GLN A 520 22.54 -3.65 -11.70
C GLN A 520 23.62 -4.18 -10.74
N ALA A 521 23.29 -4.33 -9.45
CA ALA A 521 24.19 -4.89 -8.46
C ALA A 521 24.51 -6.37 -8.73
N ALA A 522 23.49 -7.17 -9.11
CA ALA A 522 23.68 -8.57 -9.49
C ALA A 522 24.58 -8.70 -10.73
N ALA A 523 24.40 -7.86 -11.76
CA ALA A 523 25.26 -7.84 -12.93
C ALA A 523 26.72 -7.52 -12.55
N LYS A 524 26.93 -6.51 -11.72
CA LYS A 524 28.25 -6.14 -11.19
C LYS A 524 28.88 -7.30 -10.38
N TYR A 525 28.09 -7.96 -9.51
CA TYR A 525 28.53 -9.12 -8.73
C TYR A 525 28.98 -10.29 -9.61
N LEU A 526 28.31 -10.49 -10.74
CA LEU A 526 28.63 -11.54 -11.73
C LEU A 526 29.68 -11.12 -12.75
N GLY A 527 30.21 -9.88 -12.71
CA GLY A 527 31.21 -9.37 -13.64
C GLY A 527 30.66 -9.11 -15.05
N LYS A 528 29.40 -8.81 -15.17
CA LYS A 528 28.70 -8.50 -16.43
C LYS A 528 28.41 -7.00 -16.57
#